data_6642490e82f78760754ee625a8629f7d
#
_entry.id   6642490e82f78760754ee625a8629f7d
#
_cell.length_a   1.000
_cell.length_b   1.000
_cell.length_c   1.000
_cell.angle_alpha   90.00
_cell.angle_beta   90.00
_cell.angle_gamma   90.00
#
_symmetry.space_group_name_H-M   'P 1'
#
loop_
_entity.id
_entity.type
_entity.pdbx_description
1 polymer ?
#
loop_
_entity_poly.entity_id
_entity_poly.type
_entity_poly.pdbx_seq_one_letter_code
_entity_poly.pdbx_strand_id
1 'polypeptide(L)'
;GVVVGRPREQRSKTALSHKSPFGAVGILLMYASMDLELLPTVAAVMHTAVVLILGGCYPNVEEAYRSINWETLVMIACMLPMAIAMEKTGLVGLISVYMTDFGLAHGPQAALAMVYSLTSALNIIISATPVALLVAPVAIQVSVDLGVSPLPFVFAVAVSSCMCFASPFSTPSNELVMSAGRYTFFDYLKIGLPLQALMAVIMILALPRLF
;
A
#
# COMPACT_ATOMS: atom_id res chain seq x y z
N GLY A 1 4.47 1.41 37.00
CA GLY A 1 3.40 0.48 37.28
C GLY A 1 3.15 -0.38 36.06
N VAL A 2 3.28 -1.72 36.22
CA VAL A 2 2.99 -2.70 35.18
C VAL A 2 1.50 -2.62 34.87
N VAL A 3 1.14 -2.20 33.65
CA VAL A 3 -0.25 -2.25 33.18
C VAL A 3 -0.57 -3.72 32.91
N VAL A 4 -1.22 -4.36 33.86
CA VAL A 4 -1.77 -5.70 33.71
C VAL A 4 -2.94 -5.57 32.71
N GLY A 5 -2.77 -6.10 31.51
CA GLY A 5 -3.82 -6.14 30.48
C GLY A 5 -5.11 -6.76 31.05
N ARG A 6 -6.26 -6.25 30.62
CA ARG A 6 -7.58 -6.65 31.11
C ARG A 6 -7.76 -8.17 30.99
N PRO A 7 -8.12 -8.88 32.05
CA PRO A 7 -8.21 -10.36 32.05
C PRO A 7 -9.20 -10.95 31.04
N ARG A 8 -10.14 -10.14 30.52
CA ARG A 8 -11.09 -10.53 29.49
C ARG A 8 -10.48 -10.66 28.09
N GLU A 9 -9.51 -9.80 27.75
CA GLU A 9 -8.83 -9.86 26.46
C GLU A 9 -7.91 -11.07 26.32
N GLN A 10 -7.28 -11.50 27.42
CA GLN A 10 -6.45 -12.71 27.40
C GLN A 10 -7.28 -13.99 27.33
N ARG A 11 -8.48 -14.04 27.92
CA ARG A 11 -9.37 -15.20 27.80
C ARG A 11 -9.95 -15.41 26.42
N SER A 12 -10.23 -14.33 25.66
CA SER A 12 -10.70 -14.45 24.28
C SER A 12 -9.59 -14.96 23.35
N LYS A 13 -8.35 -14.50 23.55
CA LYS A 13 -7.20 -14.95 22.75
C LYS A 13 -6.83 -16.42 22.97
N THR A 14 -6.97 -16.95 24.20
CA THR A 14 -6.69 -18.36 24.48
C THR A 14 -7.80 -19.32 24.06
N ALA A 15 -9.06 -18.88 24.10
CA ALA A 15 -10.19 -19.71 23.64
C ALA A 15 -10.22 -19.92 22.13
N LEU A 16 -9.65 -18.99 21.35
CA LEU A 16 -9.62 -19.02 19.88
C LEU A 16 -8.42 -19.79 19.31
N SER A 17 -7.40 -20.10 20.12
CA SER A 17 -6.21 -20.81 19.66
C SER A 17 -6.54 -22.23 19.14
N HIS A 18 -7.61 -22.85 19.61
CA HIS A 18 -8.05 -24.17 19.13
C HIS A 18 -8.68 -24.11 17.72
N LYS A 19 -9.15 -22.94 17.27
CA LYS A 19 -9.76 -22.74 15.94
C LYS A 19 -8.80 -22.08 14.93
N SER A 20 -7.57 -21.79 15.36
CA SER A 20 -6.51 -21.22 14.51
C SER A 20 -6.26 -22.00 13.20
N PRO A 21 -6.22 -23.37 13.20
CA PRO A 21 -6.01 -24.11 11.96
C PRO A 21 -7.17 -23.95 10.97
N PHE A 22 -8.39 -23.78 11.46
CA PHE A 22 -9.57 -23.55 10.61
C PHE A 22 -9.50 -22.19 9.91
N GLY A 23 -9.02 -21.16 10.62
CA GLY A 23 -8.75 -19.83 10.02
C GLY A 23 -7.66 -19.89 8.96
N ALA A 24 -6.58 -20.61 9.21
CA ALA A 24 -5.50 -20.79 8.24
C ALA A 24 -5.95 -21.53 6.97
N VAL A 25 -6.75 -22.59 7.13
CA VAL A 25 -7.34 -23.32 5.99
C VAL A 25 -8.29 -22.42 5.18
N GLY A 26 -9.11 -21.60 5.85
CA GLY A 26 -9.99 -20.64 5.18
C GLY A 26 -9.21 -19.64 4.32
N ILE A 27 -8.10 -19.10 4.84
CA ILE A 27 -7.24 -18.18 4.10
C ILE A 27 -6.55 -18.89 2.92
N LEU A 28 -6.05 -20.12 3.10
CA LEU A 28 -5.46 -20.89 2.01
C LEU A 28 -6.47 -21.21 0.91
N LEU A 29 -7.70 -21.57 1.26
CA LEU A 29 -8.78 -21.78 0.29
C LEU A 29 -9.14 -20.49 -0.47
N MET A 30 -9.09 -19.34 0.20
CA MET A 30 -9.27 -18.05 -0.46
C MET A 30 -8.20 -17.83 -1.54
N TYR A 31 -6.92 -18.00 -1.20
CA TYR A 31 -5.85 -17.86 -2.18
C TYR A 31 -5.98 -18.86 -3.32
N ALA A 32 -6.26 -20.12 -3.01
CA ALA A 32 -6.45 -21.15 -4.04
C ALA A 32 -7.64 -20.84 -4.96
N SER A 33 -8.75 -20.30 -4.44
CA SER A 33 -9.90 -19.89 -5.27
C SER A 33 -9.61 -18.67 -6.16
N MET A 34 -8.70 -17.81 -5.74
CA MET A 34 -8.23 -16.67 -6.53
C MET A 34 -7.27 -17.13 -7.63
N ASP A 35 -6.30 -18.02 -7.32
CA ASP A 35 -5.34 -18.56 -8.29
C ASP A 35 -6.01 -19.41 -9.37
N LEU A 36 -7.06 -20.16 -9.02
CA LEU A 36 -7.82 -20.99 -9.96
C LEU A 36 -8.88 -20.19 -10.76
N GLU A 37 -8.95 -18.86 -10.59
CA GLU A 37 -9.93 -17.98 -11.24
C GLU A 37 -11.40 -18.45 -11.11
N LEU A 38 -11.70 -19.25 -10.08
CA LEU A 38 -13.02 -19.79 -9.84
C LEU A 38 -14.05 -18.72 -9.43
N LEU A 39 -13.59 -17.66 -8.76
CA LEU A 39 -14.42 -16.57 -8.28
C LEU A 39 -13.69 -15.23 -8.46
N PRO A 40 -14.42 -14.14 -8.76
CA PRO A 40 -13.87 -12.79 -8.70
C PRO A 40 -13.25 -12.52 -7.32
N THR A 41 -12.13 -11.82 -7.26
CA THR A 41 -11.37 -11.55 -6.04
C THR A 41 -12.26 -11.08 -4.88
N VAL A 42 -13.20 -10.17 -5.15
CA VAL A 42 -14.14 -9.65 -4.15
C VAL A 42 -15.05 -10.75 -3.61
N ALA A 43 -15.56 -11.62 -4.48
CA ALA A 43 -16.43 -12.71 -4.09
C ALA A 43 -15.67 -13.75 -3.26
N ALA A 44 -14.44 -14.10 -3.61
CA ALA A 44 -13.59 -15.02 -2.86
C ALA A 44 -13.34 -14.52 -1.43
N VAL A 45 -13.02 -13.23 -1.27
CA VAL A 45 -12.81 -12.59 0.05
C VAL A 45 -14.09 -12.59 0.86
N MET A 46 -15.23 -12.21 0.27
CA MET A 46 -16.53 -12.19 0.95
C MET A 46 -16.96 -13.58 1.41
N HIS A 47 -16.84 -14.61 0.55
CA HIS A 47 -17.15 -15.99 0.92
C HIS A 47 -16.29 -16.48 2.08
N THR A 48 -14.98 -16.19 2.03
CA THR A 48 -14.07 -16.58 3.12
C THR A 48 -14.44 -15.89 4.42
N ALA A 49 -14.77 -14.60 4.40
CA ALA A 49 -15.22 -13.88 5.58
C ALA A 49 -16.48 -14.51 6.20
N VAL A 50 -17.47 -14.84 5.36
CA VAL A 50 -18.71 -15.52 5.80
C VAL A 50 -18.41 -16.89 6.40
N VAL A 51 -17.57 -17.70 5.74
CA VAL A 51 -17.18 -19.04 6.23
C VAL A 51 -16.45 -18.96 7.56
N LEU A 52 -15.56 -17.99 7.76
CA LEU A 52 -14.85 -17.79 9.01
C LEU A 52 -15.77 -17.34 10.17
N ILE A 53 -16.76 -16.51 9.86
CA ILE A 53 -17.77 -16.07 10.85
C ILE A 53 -18.67 -17.23 11.22
N LEU A 54 -19.22 -17.97 10.25
CA LEU A 54 -20.09 -19.14 10.48
C LEU A 54 -19.34 -20.30 11.13
N GLY A 55 -18.04 -20.48 10.82
CA GLY A 55 -17.16 -21.45 11.46
C GLY A 55 -16.83 -21.10 12.93
N GLY A 56 -17.32 -19.95 13.42
CA GLY A 56 -17.12 -19.50 14.81
C GLY A 56 -15.66 -19.16 15.12
N CYS A 57 -14.89 -18.75 14.11
CA CYS A 57 -13.56 -18.17 14.32
C CYS A 57 -13.66 -16.79 14.98
N TYR A 58 -14.77 -16.10 14.78
CA TYR A 58 -15.14 -14.89 15.53
C TYR A 58 -16.28 -15.20 16.49
N PRO A 59 -16.13 -14.83 17.77
CA PRO A 59 -17.17 -15.12 18.80
C PRO A 59 -18.50 -14.40 18.50
N ASN A 60 -18.43 -13.19 17.90
CA ASN A 60 -19.59 -12.37 17.53
C ASN A 60 -19.30 -11.58 16.27
N VAL A 61 -20.34 -11.33 15.48
CA VAL A 61 -20.31 -10.46 14.28
C VAL A 61 -19.84 -9.05 14.63
N GLU A 62 -20.18 -8.56 15.83
CA GLU A 62 -19.71 -7.25 16.31
C GLU A 62 -18.20 -7.18 16.50
N GLU A 63 -17.52 -8.24 16.91
CA GLU A 63 -16.06 -8.26 17.00
C GLU A 63 -15.41 -8.29 15.63
N ALA A 64 -16.02 -8.96 14.66
CA ALA A 64 -15.59 -8.88 13.26
C ALA A 64 -15.70 -7.44 12.70
N TYR A 65 -16.80 -6.75 12.97
CA TYR A 65 -16.97 -5.34 12.59
C TYR A 65 -15.97 -4.40 13.26
N ARG A 66 -15.62 -4.65 14.53
CA ARG A 66 -14.60 -3.87 15.26
C ARG A 66 -13.18 -4.12 14.77
N SER A 67 -12.95 -5.25 14.11
CA SER A 67 -11.65 -5.56 13.49
C SER A 67 -11.43 -4.81 12.18
N ILE A 68 -12.48 -4.22 11.60
CA ILE A 68 -12.38 -3.42 10.38
C ILE A 68 -11.73 -2.07 10.71
N ASN A 69 -10.66 -1.76 10.00
CA ASN A 69 -10.05 -0.44 10.08
C ASN A 69 -10.85 0.57 9.23
N TRP A 70 -11.88 1.15 9.86
CA TRP A 70 -12.77 2.10 9.21
C TRP A 70 -12.06 3.34 8.71
N GLU A 71 -11.01 3.78 9.41
CA GLU A 71 -10.21 4.93 9.03
C GLU A 71 -9.56 4.71 7.65
N THR A 72 -8.95 3.55 7.44
CA THR A 72 -8.36 3.18 6.15
C THR A 72 -9.42 3.06 5.05
N LEU A 73 -10.58 2.48 5.34
CA LEU A 73 -11.66 2.36 4.35
C LEU A 73 -12.22 3.73 3.92
N VAL A 74 -12.48 4.61 4.87
CA VAL A 74 -12.96 5.97 4.58
C VAL A 74 -11.90 6.75 3.81
N MET A 75 -10.63 6.62 4.17
CA MET A 75 -9.53 7.26 3.46
C MET A 75 -9.48 6.81 1.99
N ILE A 76 -9.53 5.51 1.72
CA ILE A 76 -9.54 4.98 0.35
C ILE A 76 -10.79 5.47 -0.41
N ALA A 77 -11.96 5.41 0.21
CA ALA A 77 -13.22 5.87 -0.39
C ALA A 77 -13.20 7.36 -0.76
N CYS A 78 -12.50 8.20 0.01
CA CYS A 78 -12.33 9.62 -0.29
C CYS A 78 -11.26 9.89 -1.35
N MET A 79 -10.21 9.07 -1.43
CA MET A 79 -9.11 9.27 -2.38
C MET A 79 -9.46 8.84 -3.81
N LEU A 80 -10.34 7.84 -3.98
CA LEU A 80 -10.78 7.42 -5.31
C LEU A 80 -11.46 8.56 -6.11
N PRO A 81 -12.46 9.28 -5.57
CA PRO A 81 -13.03 10.44 -6.25
C PRO A 81 -12.01 11.54 -6.53
N MET A 82 -11.01 11.72 -5.66
CA MET A 82 -9.97 12.72 -5.86
C MET A 82 -9.05 12.36 -7.03
N ALA A 83 -8.68 11.08 -7.19
CA ALA A 83 -7.94 10.61 -8.35
C ALA A 83 -8.72 10.84 -9.66
N ILE A 84 -10.01 10.53 -9.67
CA ILE A 84 -10.92 10.79 -10.81
C ILE A 84 -11.03 12.30 -11.09
N ALA A 85 -11.09 13.13 -10.06
CA ALA A 85 -11.13 14.58 -10.23
C ALA A 85 -9.83 15.11 -10.86
N MET A 86 -8.67 14.63 -10.45
CA MET A 86 -7.38 15.00 -11.05
C MET A 86 -7.31 14.62 -12.53
N GLU A 87 -7.86 13.47 -12.90
CA GLU A 87 -7.95 13.04 -14.29
C GLU A 87 -8.89 13.95 -15.10
N LYS A 88 -10.10 14.21 -14.58
CA LYS A 88 -11.10 15.07 -15.24
C LYS A 88 -10.68 16.54 -15.35
N THR A 89 -9.93 17.05 -14.39
CA THR A 89 -9.42 18.43 -14.42
C THR A 89 -8.22 18.61 -15.34
N GLY A 90 -7.68 17.53 -15.93
CA GLY A 90 -6.50 17.55 -16.77
C GLY A 90 -5.18 17.69 -16.01
N LEU A 91 -5.20 17.66 -14.67
CA LEU A 91 -4.00 17.77 -13.87
C LEU A 91 -3.05 16.59 -14.10
N VAL A 92 -3.60 15.38 -14.27
CA VAL A 92 -2.85 14.20 -14.66
C VAL A 92 -2.13 14.44 -15.99
N GLY A 93 -2.83 14.98 -16.99
CA GLY A 93 -2.25 15.31 -18.29
C GLY A 93 -1.14 16.36 -18.21
N LEU A 94 -1.29 17.38 -17.39
CA LEU A 94 -0.25 18.40 -17.21
C LEU A 94 1.02 17.79 -16.60
N ILE A 95 0.90 16.96 -15.58
CA ILE A 95 2.03 16.32 -14.93
C ILE A 95 2.67 15.29 -15.88
N SER A 96 1.85 14.49 -16.58
CA SER A 96 2.34 13.46 -17.50
C SER A 96 3.13 14.06 -18.66
N VAL A 97 2.70 15.17 -19.23
CA VAL A 97 3.42 15.86 -20.33
C VAL A 97 4.86 16.18 -19.93
N TYR A 98 5.07 16.81 -18.76
CA TYR A 98 6.42 17.12 -18.29
C TYR A 98 7.28 15.87 -18.10
N MET A 99 6.69 14.79 -17.59
CA MET A 99 7.41 13.53 -17.39
C MET A 99 7.70 12.81 -18.69
N THR A 100 6.77 12.86 -19.63
CA THR A 100 6.91 12.28 -20.97
C THR A 100 7.96 13.03 -21.78
N ASP A 101 7.95 14.35 -21.78
CA ASP A 101 8.95 15.17 -22.49
C ASP A 101 10.36 14.87 -21.95
N PHE A 102 10.50 14.74 -20.65
CA PHE A 102 11.78 14.36 -20.04
C PHE A 102 12.17 12.93 -20.42
N GLY A 103 11.21 12.02 -20.46
CA GLY A 103 11.42 10.62 -20.88
C GLY A 103 11.80 10.49 -22.34
N LEU A 104 11.23 11.29 -23.22
CA LEU A 104 11.59 11.34 -24.63
C LEU A 104 13.02 11.86 -24.85
N ALA A 105 13.45 12.83 -24.04
CA ALA A 105 14.80 13.39 -24.11
C ALA A 105 15.89 12.47 -23.55
N HIS A 106 15.59 11.71 -22.47
CA HIS A 106 16.59 10.94 -21.70
C HIS A 106 16.32 9.43 -21.65
N GLY A 107 15.27 8.98 -22.31
CA GLY A 107 14.86 7.57 -22.36
C GLY A 107 13.78 7.20 -21.31
N PRO A 108 13.08 6.07 -21.52
CA PRO A 108 11.95 5.65 -20.66
C PRO A 108 12.37 5.38 -19.20
N GLN A 109 13.63 5.01 -18.96
CA GLN A 109 14.16 4.84 -17.61
C GLN A 109 14.21 6.17 -16.83
N ALA A 110 14.45 7.27 -17.50
CA ALA A 110 14.46 8.58 -16.87
C ALA A 110 13.03 9.01 -16.46
N ALA A 111 12.02 8.72 -17.28
CA ALA A 111 10.63 8.93 -16.93
C ALA A 111 10.21 8.06 -15.71
N LEU A 112 10.61 6.80 -15.70
CA LEU A 112 10.38 5.90 -14.57
C LEU A 112 11.05 6.42 -13.29
N ALA A 113 12.26 6.94 -13.39
CA ALA A 113 12.97 7.57 -12.27
C ALA A 113 12.23 8.81 -11.74
N MET A 114 11.66 9.63 -12.63
CA MET A 114 10.86 10.79 -12.23
C MET A 114 9.57 10.37 -11.52
N VAL A 115 8.84 9.40 -12.05
CA VAL A 115 7.62 8.85 -11.40
C VAL A 115 7.96 8.29 -10.03
N TYR A 116 9.03 7.50 -9.91
CA TYR A 116 9.50 6.95 -8.64
C TYR A 116 9.84 8.07 -7.65
N SER A 117 10.60 9.07 -8.08
CA SER A 117 11.05 10.20 -7.25
C SER A 117 9.88 11.08 -6.80
N LEU A 118 8.92 11.35 -7.68
CA LEU A 118 7.69 12.08 -7.34
C LEU A 118 6.89 11.35 -6.27
N THR A 119 6.64 10.05 -6.48
CA THR A 119 5.91 9.21 -5.51
C THR A 119 6.62 9.20 -4.18
N SER A 120 7.93 9.01 -4.20
CA SER A 120 8.79 8.97 -3.02
C SER A 120 8.78 10.29 -2.25
N ALA A 121 8.83 11.43 -2.94
CA ALA A 121 8.77 12.77 -2.34
C ALA A 121 7.40 13.05 -1.71
N LEU A 122 6.31 12.74 -2.41
CA LEU A 122 4.96 12.90 -1.87
C LEU A 122 4.73 12.03 -0.62
N ASN A 123 5.33 10.85 -0.58
CA ASN A 123 5.19 9.91 0.52
C ASN A 123 5.90 10.35 1.82
N ILE A 124 6.76 11.35 1.76
CA ILE A 124 7.35 11.96 2.98
C ILE A 124 6.28 12.74 3.76
N ILE A 125 5.30 13.31 3.04
CA ILE A 125 4.28 14.19 3.60
C ILE A 125 2.96 13.45 3.81
N ILE A 126 2.60 12.58 2.87
CA ILE A 126 1.30 11.90 2.79
C ILE A 126 1.53 10.40 2.98
N SER A 127 0.56 9.70 3.57
CA SER A 127 0.63 8.24 3.75
C SER A 127 0.69 7.48 2.42
N ALA A 128 1.25 6.27 2.45
CA ALA A 128 1.53 5.44 1.28
C ALA A 128 0.30 5.18 0.38
N THR A 129 -0.84 4.81 0.97
CA THR A 129 -2.06 4.44 0.21
C THR A 129 -2.63 5.59 -0.62
N PRO A 130 -2.84 6.81 -0.07
CA PRO A 130 -3.29 7.95 -0.86
C PRO A 130 -2.34 8.32 -1.99
N VAL A 131 -1.03 8.31 -1.73
CA VAL A 131 -0.02 8.65 -2.74
C VAL A 131 -0.05 7.67 -3.90
N ALA A 132 -0.13 6.37 -3.62
CA ALA A 132 -0.23 5.35 -4.65
C ALA A 132 -1.45 5.57 -5.56
N LEU A 133 -2.62 5.85 -4.97
CA LEU A 133 -3.85 6.10 -5.72
C LEU A 133 -3.80 7.37 -6.56
N LEU A 134 -3.14 8.43 -6.07
CA LEU A 134 -3.03 9.70 -6.80
C LEU A 134 -2.01 9.64 -7.94
N VAL A 135 -0.91 8.93 -7.76
CA VAL A 135 0.17 8.89 -8.76
C VAL A 135 -0.02 7.77 -9.79
N ALA A 136 -0.77 6.70 -9.47
CA ALA A 136 -1.00 5.59 -10.40
C ALA A 136 -1.57 6.04 -11.76
N PRO A 137 -2.61 6.90 -11.87
CA PRO A 137 -3.10 7.37 -13.15
C PRO A 137 -2.05 8.18 -13.93
N VAL A 138 -1.20 8.97 -13.26
CA VAL A 138 -0.10 9.70 -13.90
C VAL A 138 0.92 8.72 -14.47
N ALA A 139 1.29 7.69 -13.71
CA ALA A 139 2.24 6.67 -14.14
C ALA A 139 1.75 5.87 -15.35
N ILE A 140 0.47 5.53 -15.38
CA ILE A 140 -0.17 4.86 -16.52
C ILE A 140 -0.16 5.78 -17.76
N GLN A 141 -0.56 7.04 -17.59
CA GLN A 141 -0.58 8.00 -18.70
C GLN A 141 0.82 8.19 -19.30
N VAL A 142 1.84 8.41 -18.48
CA VAL A 142 3.24 8.55 -18.93
C VAL A 142 3.70 7.31 -19.71
N SER A 143 3.35 6.10 -19.26
CA SER A 143 3.72 4.87 -19.96
C SER A 143 3.05 4.73 -21.32
N VAL A 144 1.77 5.12 -21.42
CA VAL A 144 1.00 5.12 -22.67
C VAL A 144 1.57 6.15 -23.64
N ASP A 145 1.87 7.37 -23.17
CA ASP A 145 2.42 8.46 -23.97
C ASP A 145 3.83 8.12 -24.51
N LEU A 146 4.61 7.35 -23.74
CA LEU A 146 5.92 6.84 -24.17
C LEU A 146 5.85 5.58 -25.04
N GLY A 147 4.68 4.96 -25.18
CA GLY A 147 4.50 3.71 -25.92
C GLY A 147 5.19 2.50 -25.29
N VAL A 148 5.38 2.51 -23.97
CA VAL A 148 6.00 1.41 -23.21
C VAL A 148 4.99 0.69 -22.32
N SER A 149 5.37 -0.50 -21.85
CA SER A 149 4.52 -1.26 -20.93
C SER A 149 4.21 -0.46 -19.65
N PRO A 150 2.95 -0.40 -19.21
CA PRO A 150 2.58 0.29 -17.98
C PRO A 150 3.02 -0.46 -16.70
N LEU A 151 3.32 -1.76 -16.81
CA LEU A 151 3.67 -2.60 -15.65
C LEU A 151 4.85 -2.05 -14.83
N PRO A 152 6.02 -1.73 -15.41
CA PRO A 152 7.14 -1.19 -14.62
C PRO A 152 6.79 0.13 -13.93
N PHE A 153 5.97 0.98 -14.55
CA PHE A 153 5.57 2.27 -13.99
C PHE A 153 4.62 2.11 -12.80
N VAL A 154 3.63 1.23 -12.92
CA VAL A 154 2.70 0.92 -11.82
C VAL A 154 3.44 0.25 -10.66
N PHE A 155 4.34 -0.69 -10.95
CA PHE A 155 5.20 -1.30 -9.94
C PHE A 155 6.13 -0.28 -9.28
N ALA A 156 6.66 0.69 -10.03
CA ALA A 156 7.47 1.77 -9.47
C ALA A 156 6.69 2.60 -8.45
N VAL A 157 5.43 2.94 -8.75
CA VAL A 157 4.54 3.64 -7.81
C VAL A 157 4.23 2.78 -6.59
N ALA A 158 3.86 1.51 -6.78
CA ALA A 158 3.54 0.61 -5.67
C ALA A 158 4.73 0.41 -4.72
N VAL A 159 5.92 0.17 -5.27
CA VAL A 159 7.13 -0.05 -4.47
C VAL A 159 7.58 1.24 -3.79
N SER A 160 7.61 2.38 -4.51
CA SER A 160 8.04 3.65 -3.93
C SER A 160 7.08 4.15 -2.84
N SER A 161 5.79 3.88 -2.95
CA SER A 161 4.82 4.21 -1.91
C SER A 161 5.01 3.38 -0.63
N CYS A 162 5.43 2.11 -0.77
CA CYS A 162 5.70 1.24 0.39
C CYS A 162 7.08 1.48 1.01
N MET A 163 8.07 1.93 0.23
CA MET A 163 9.45 2.14 0.68
C MET A 163 9.71 3.58 1.14
N CYS A 164 8.88 4.09 2.03
CA CYS A 164 9.11 5.39 2.67
C CYS A 164 9.81 5.22 4.01
N PHE A 165 11.12 5.38 3.98
CA PHE A 165 11.96 5.32 5.18
C PHE A 165 12.21 6.69 5.81
N ALA A 166 12.00 7.77 5.06
CA ALA A 166 12.30 9.13 5.50
C ALA A 166 11.21 9.76 6.38
N SER A 167 10.01 9.16 6.45
CA SER A 167 8.91 9.68 7.26
C SER A 167 8.42 8.66 8.27
N PRO A 168 8.28 9.06 9.55
CA PRO A 168 7.65 8.20 10.56
C PRO A 168 6.14 8.06 10.36
N PHE A 169 5.48 9.00 9.66
CA PHE A 169 4.03 9.06 9.51
C PHE A 169 3.50 8.31 8.27
N SER A 170 4.39 7.84 7.40
CA SER A 170 3.98 7.18 6.16
C SER A 170 3.41 5.79 6.36
N THR A 171 3.85 5.08 7.40
CA THR A 171 3.38 3.74 7.75
C THR A 171 3.18 3.57 9.25
N PRO A 172 2.16 2.80 9.69
CA PRO A 172 1.93 2.55 11.13
C PRO A 172 3.12 1.88 11.85
N SER A 173 3.90 1.07 11.13
CA SER A 173 5.10 0.43 11.68
C SER A 173 6.18 1.45 12.06
N ASN A 174 6.39 2.46 11.23
CA ASN A 174 7.36 3.52 11.50
C ASN A 174 6.94 4.37 12.71
N GLU A 175 5.64 4.68 12.82
CA GLU A 175 5.08 5.41 13.95
C GLU A 175 5.26 4.66 15.29
N LEU A 176 5.03 3.34 15.28
CA LEU A 176 5.27 2.50 16.47
C LEU A 176 6.75 2.50 16.89
N VAL A 177 7.66 2.40 15.93
CA VAL A 177 9.11 2.42 16.20
C VAL A 177 9.54 3.78 16.72
N MET A 178 9.00 4.88 16.16
CA MET A 178 9.28 6.23 16.62
C MET A 178 8.93 6.41 18.10
N SER A 179 7.72 5.98 18.48
CA SER A 179 7.25 6.13 19.86
C SER A 179 8.03 5.24 20.84
N ALA A 180 8.32 4.00 20.47
CA ALA A 180 9.05 3.05 21.31
C ALA A 180 10.54 3.40 21.47
N GLY A 181 11.18 3.85 20.38
CA GLY A 181 12.60 4.19 20.32
C GLY A 181 12.93 5.63 20.71
N ARG A 182 11.92 6.47 20.98
CA ARG A 182 12.06 7.92 21.24
C ARG A 182 12.85 8.65 20.14
N TYR A 183 12.70 8.20 18.89
CA TYR A 183 13.29 8.85 17.74
C TYR A 183 12.58 10.14 17.41
N THR A 184 13.34 11.13 16.90
CA THR A 184 12.79 12.38 16.37
C THR A 184 12.55 12.27 14.87
N PHE A 185 11.72 13.15 14.32
CA PHE A 185 11.51 13.24 12.86
C PHE A 185 12.82 13.41 12.08
N PHE A 186 13.75 14.20 12.62
CA PHE A 186 15.05 14.43 12.00
C PHE A 186 15.94 13.19 11.96
N ASP A 187 15.82 12.28 12.93
CA ASP A 187 16.55 11.01 12.91
C ASP A 187 16.08 10.12 11.77
N TYR A 188 14.74 10.08 11.53
CA TYR A 188 14.18 9.40 10.36
C TYR A 188 14.65 10.02 9.05
N LEU A 189 14.65 11.34 8.95
CA LEU A 189 15.09 12.04 7.74
C LEU A 189 16.58 11.75 7.45
N LYS A 190 17.43 11.79 8.47
CA LYS A 190 18.88 11.61 8.33
C LYS A 190 19.27 10.21 7.90
N ILE A 191 18.59 9.18 8.40
CA ILE A 191 18.87 7.78 8.08
C ILE A 191 18.01 7.31 6.90
N GLY A 192 16.75 7.74 6.86
CA GLY A 192 15.79 7.31 5.87
C GLY A 192 16.05 7.86 4.47
N LEU A 193 16.47 9.12 4.33
CA LEU A 193 16.76 9.69 3.01
C LEU A 193 17.89 8.96 2.26
N PRO A 194 19.04 8.66 2.85
CA PRO A 194 20.07 7.87 2.17
C PRO A 194 19.59 6.47 1.79
N LEU A 195 18.85 5.83 2.68
CA LEU A 195 18.28 4.50 2.43
C LEU A 195 17.23 4.54 1.31
N GLN A 196 16.37 5.54 1.32
CA GLN A 196 15.35 5.76 0.27
C GLN A 196 15.98 6.04 -1.09
N ALA A 197 17.06 6.84 -1.13
CA ALA A 197 17.83 7.10 -2.34
C ALA A 197 18.52 5.83 -2.86
N LEU A 198 19.09 5.02 -1.97
CA LEU A 198 19.72 3.74 -2.33
C LEU A 198 18.68 2.80 -2.96
N MET A 199 17.50 2.66 -2.32
CA MET A 199 16.42 1.82 -2.84
C MET A 199 15.85 2.36 -4.15
N ALA A 200 15.77 3.68 -4.32
CA ALA A 200 15.38 4.29 -5.59
C ALA A 200 16.30 3.89 -6.74
N VAL A 201 17.61 3.98 -6.54
CA VAL A 201 18.61 3.56 -7.55
C VAL A 201 18.45 2.08 -7.90
N ILE A 202 18.35 1.22 -6.87
CA ILE A 202 18.20 -0.23 -7.08
C ILE A 202 16.93 -0.52 -7.89
N MET A 203 15.79 0.09 -7.53
CA MET A 203 14.50 -0.18 -8.17
C MET A 203 14.41 0.39 -9.57
N ILE A 204 14.94 1.59 -9.82
CA ILE A 204 14.99 2.19 -11.16
C ILE A 204 15.80 1.33 -12.14
N LEU A 205 16.85 0.64 -11.65
CA LEU A 205 17.66 -0.26 -12.46
C LEU A 205 17.05 -1.67 -12.59
N ALA A 206 16.35 -2.13 -11.57
CA ALA A 206 15.78 -3.49 -11.52
C ALA A 206 14.45 -3.60 -12.30
N LEU A 207 13.53 -2.64 -12.13
CA LEU A 207 12.19 -2.72 -12.73
C LEU A 207 12.17 -2.88 -14.25
N PRO A 208 12.98 -2.12 -15.04
CA PRO A 208 12.99 -2.30 -16.48
C PRO A 208 13.61 -3.60 -16.96
N ARG A 209 14.30 -4.34 -16.07
CA ARG A 209 14.89 -5.65 -16.38
C ARG A 209 13.99 -6.81 -16.01
N LEU A 210 13.03 -6.57 -15.10
CA LEU A 210 12.08 -7.56 -14.63
C LEU A 210 10.83 -7.63 -15.50
N PHE A 211 10.47 -6.51 -16.12
CA PHE A 211 9.26 -6.31 -16.93
C PHE A 211 9.61 -5.67 -18.28
#